data_e8cf65848ddb35d73e1d37b7e6ee1fd5
#
_entry.id   e8cf65848ddb35d73e1d37b7e6ee1fd5
#
_cell.length_a   1.000
_cell.length_b   1.000
_cell.length_c   1.000
_cell.angle_alpha   90.00
_cell.angle_beta   90.00
_cell.angle_gamma   90.00
#
_symmetry.space_group_name_H-M   'P 1'
#
loop_
_entity.id
_entity.type
_entity.pdbx_description
1 polymer ?
#
loop_
_entity_poly.entity_id
_entity_poly.type
_entity_poly.pdbx_seq_one_letter_code
_entity_poly.pdbx_strand_id
1 'polypeptide(L)'
;EHPYYGSFGYQVSNFFALSSRFGTPEEFKRLVDEAHSLGIAVIMDIVHSHSVINEAEGLSRFDGRDDLYFYKGSAGYHPAWGSRCFDYGKDEVINFLLSNCKYWLEEYHLDGFRFDGVTSMLYWDHGLGTDFGNYELYFNSGVDENAVCYLGMANILIHSLKPTALTIAEDVSGMAGLAATMEAGGVGFDYRMA
;
A
#
# COMPACT_ATOMS: atom_id res chain seq x y z
N GLU A 1 -1.56 7.11 11.01
CA GLU A 1 -0.76 7.47 12.20
C GLU A 1 0.52 6.63 12.25
N HIS A 2 1.62 7.23 12.68
CA HIS A 2 2.93 6.60 12.81
C HIS A 2 3.59 7.01 14.13
N PRO A 3 4.20 6.07 14.88
CA PRO A 3 4.73 6.37 16.22
C PRO A 3 6.07 7.09 16.19
N TYR A 4 6.82 6.99 15.09
CA TYR A 4 8.16 7.54 14.95
C TYR A 4 8.23 8.63 13.89
N TYR A 5 8.44 9.87 14.30
CA TYR A 5 8.46 11.03 13.39
C TYR A 5 9.53 10.92 12.29
N GLY A 6 10.71 10.39 12.61
CA GLY A 6 11.80 10.21 11.65
C GLY A 6 11.53 9.19 10.54
N SER A 7 10.40 8.47 10.60
CA SER A 7 9.98 7.58 9.51
C SER A 7 9.30 8.32 8.34
N PHE A 8 9.07 9.62 8.47
CA PHE A 8 8.34 10.45 7.50
C PHE A 8 6.94 9.92 7.14
N GLY A 9 6.34 9.10 8.00
CA GLY A 9 5.04 8.46 7.78
C GLY A 9 5.09 7.04 7.22
N TYR A 10 6.25 6.54 6.83
CA TYR A 10 6.37 5.21 6.20
C TYR A 10 6.40 4.03 7.19
N GLN A 11 6.40 4.26 8.50
CA GLN A 11 6.26 3.21 9.52
C GLN A 11 4.88 3.33 10.19
N VAL A 12 3.85 2.92 9.45
CA VAL A 12 2.46 3.10 9.86
C VAL A 12 2.08 2.15 11.00
N SER A 13 1.44 2.70 12.04
CA SER A 13 0.87 1.94 13.16
C SER A 13 -0.66 1.86 13.09
N ASN A 14 -1.31 2.92 12.60
CA ASN A 14 -2.77 2.93 12.43
C ASN A 14 -3.13 3.45 11.03
N PHE A 15 -3.70 2.58 10.24
CA PHE A 15 -4.01 2.81 8.83
C PHE A 15 -5.26 3.66 8.61
N PHE A 16 -6.13 3.78 9.61
CA PHE A 16 -7.39 4.54 9.56
C PHE A 16 -7.35 5.86 10.32
N ALA A 17 -6.17 6.29 10.75
CA ALA A 17 -6.01 7.54 11.48
C ALA A 17 -4.94 8.43 10.85
N LEU A 18 -5.23 9.72 10.76
CA LEU A 18 -4.26 10.76 10.45
C LEU A 18 -3.27 10.91 11.59
N SER A 19 -2.07 11.42 11.30
CA SER A 19 -1.12 11.75 12.34
C SER A 19 -1.59 12.99 13.09
N SER A 20 -1.91 12.80 14.39
CA SER A 20 -2.36 13.85 15.30
C SER A 20 -1.36 15.00 15.48
N ARG A 21 -0.11 14.78 15.07
CA ARG A 21 0.96 15.79 15.10
C ARG A 21 0.74 16.94 14.13
N PHE A 22 -0.05 16.72 13.08
CA PHE A 22 -0.22 17.67 11.96
C PHE A 22 -1.60 18.31 11.93
N GLY A 23 -2.47 17.96 12.84
CA GLY A 23 -3.81 18.54 12.94
C GLY A 23 -4.90 17.50 13.21
N THR A 24 -6.13 17.96 13.11
CA THR A 24 -7.34 17.15 13.31
C THR A 24 -7.86 16.59 11.98
N PRO A 25 -8.71 15.55 12.02
CA PRO A 25 -9.40 15.05 10.83
C PRO A 25 -10.19 16.14 10.09
N GLU A 26 -10.84 17.04 10.82
CA GLU A 26 -11.61 18.17 10.25
C GLU A 26 -10.71 19.18 9.53
N GLU A 27 -9.49 19.41 10.05
CA GLU A 27 -8.53 20.29 9.40
C GLU A 27 -7.99 19.67 8.12
N PHE A 28 -7.78 18.36 8.10
CA PHE A 28 -7.39 17.67 6.87
C PHE A 28 -8.51 17.67 5.82
N LYS A 29 -9.78 17.46 6.22
CA LYS A 29 -10.92 17.59 5.30
C LYS A 29 -11.00 19.00 4.71
N ARG A 30 -10.77 20.05 5.50
CA ARG A 30 -10.70 21.43 5.00
C ARG A 30 -9.54 21.66 4.06
N LEU A 31 -8.38 21.04 4.29
CA LEU A 31 -7.25 21.10 3.37
C LEU A 31 -7.61 20.52 2.00
N VAL A 32 -8.26 19.36 1.98
CA VAL A 32 -8.70 18.71 0.74
C VAL A 32 -9.74 19.57 0.02
N ASP A 33 -10.73 20.10 0.75
CA ASP A 33 -11.78 20.97 0.20
C ASP A 33 -11.21 22.27 -0.39
N GLU A 34 -10.26 22.88 0.30
CA GLU A 34 -9.57 24.08 -0.21
C GLU A 34 -8.75 23.77 -1.48
N ALA A 35 -8.03 22.64 -1.49
CA ALA A 35 -7.30 22.20 -2.69
C ALA A 35 -8.24 22.01 -3.88
N HIS A 36 -9.38 21.35 -3.66
CA HIS A 36 -10.39 21.15 -4.69
C HIS A 36 -10.99 22.47 -5.19
N SER A 37 -11.21 23.45 -4.31
CA SER A 37 -11.68 24.79 -4.70
C SER A 37 -10.74 25.51 -5.65
N LEU A 38 -9.45 25.18 -5.58
CA LEU A 38 -8.39 25.70 -6.45
C LEU A 38 -8.13 24.81 -7.68
N GLY A 39 -8.88 23.73 -7.86
CA GLY A 39 -8.70 22.78 -8.96
C GLY A 39 -7.48 21.85 -8.79
N ILE A 40 -7.03 21.65 -7.56
CA ILE A 40 -5.88 20.79 -7.23
C ILE A 40 -6.38 19.46 -6.69
N ALA A 41 -5.98 18.36 -7.34
CA ALA A 41 -6.23 17.01 -6.88
C ALA A 41 -5.31 16.66 -5.69
N VAL A 42 -5.84 15.89 -4.72
CA VAL A 42 -5.10 15.44 -3.54
C VAL A 42 -5.02 13.93 -3.55
N ILE A 43 -3.82 13.38 -3.71
CA ILE A 43 -3.55 11.94 -3.58
C ILE A 43 -2.80 11.65 -2.28
N MET A 44 -3.01 10.46 -1.73
CA MET A 44 -2.32 10.00 -0.52
C MET A 44 -1.24 8.98 -0.88
N ASP A 45 -0.12 9.12 -0.21
CA ASP A 45 0.93 8.09 -0.18
C ASP A 45 0.46 6.99 0.78
N ILE A 46 0.11 5.80 0.25
CA ILE A 46 -0.48 4.71 1.04
C ILE A 46 0.54 3.58 1.21
N VAL A 47 0.76 3.16 2.46
CA VAL A 47 1.77 2.16 2.80
C VAL A 47 1.08 0.82 3.06
N HIS A 48 0.80 0.06 2.00
CA HIS A 48 0.24 -1.29 2.09
C HIS A 48 1.28 -2.38 1.91
N SER A 49 2.53 -2.01 1.69
CA SER A 49 3.67 -2.92 1.60
C SER A 49 4.09 -3.50 2.95
N HIS A 50 3.90 -2.75 4.03
CA HIS A 50 4.34 -3.15 5.37
C HIS A 50 3.65 -2.36 6.49
N SER A 51 3.93 -2.76 7.73
CA SER A 51 3.52 -2.07 8.95
C SER A 51 4.70 -1.97 9.90
N VAL A 52 4.68 -0.97 10.79
CA VAL A 52 5.68 -0.84 11.84
C VAL A 52 5.68 -2.08 12.76
N ILE A 53 6.84 -2.42 13.28
CA ILE A 53 7.01 -3.56 14.22
C ILE A 53 6.49 -3.27 15.64
N ASN A 54 6.00 -2.06 15.92
CA ASN A 54 5.52 -1.65 17.24
C ASN A 54 4.34 -2.52 17.70
N GLU A 55 4.52 -3.19 18.85
CA GLU A 55 3.52 -4.08 19.45
C GLU A 55 2.51 -3.32 20.33
N ALA A 56 2.89 -2.16 20.85
CA ALA A 56 2.04 -1.39 21.78
C ALA A 56 1.06 -0.47 21.05
N GLU A 57 1.45 0.08 19.91
CA GLU A 57 0.70 1.11 19.15
C GLU A 57 0.34 0.67 17.73
N GLY A 58 0.64 -0.58 17.34
CA GLY A 58 0.47 -1.07 15.98
C GLY A 58 -0.21 -2.43 15.89
N LEU A 59 -0.12 -3.02 14.70
CA LEU A 59 -0.76 -4.29 14.38
C LEU A 59 0.10 -5.52 14.73
N SER A 60 1.37 -5.33 15.15
CA SER A 60 2.37 -6.41 15.17
C SER A 60 1.98 -7.59 16.05
N ARG A 61 1.31 -7.34 17.17
CA ARG A 61 0.71 -8.38 18.07
C ARG A 61 -0.66 -7.97 18.55
N PHE A 62 -1.50 -7.51 17.66
CA PHE A 62 -2.80 -6.93 17.98
C PHE A 62 -3.71 -7.86 18.81
N ASP A 63 -3.69 -9.16 18.54
CA ASP A 63 -4.43 -10.19 19.30
C ASP A 63 -3.51 -11.08 20.18
N GLY A 64 -2.26 -10.67 20.38
CA GLY A 64 -1.25 -11.42 21.10
C GLY A 64 -0.45 -12.40 20.23
N ARG A 65 -0.89 -12.68 19.00
CA ARG A 65 -0.15 -13.47 18.01
C ARG A 65 0.62 -12.53 17.06
N ASP A 66 1.65 -13.05 16.44
CA ASP A 66 2.47 -12.31 15.48
C ASP A 66 2.05 -12.51 14.03
N ASP A 67 1.06 -13.37 13.78
CA ASP A 67 0.62 -13.76 12.45
C ASP A 67 -0.81 -13.36 12.10
N LEU A 68 -1.47 -12.49 12.89
CA LEU A 68 -2.86 -12.10 12.58
C LEU A 68 -2.96 -11.40 11.22
N TYR A 69 -2.14 -10.41 10.99
CA TYR A 69 -2.08 -9.63 9.75
C TYR A 69 -0.94 -10.04 8.82
N PHE A 70 0.06 -10.73 9.33
CA PHE A 70 1.36 -10.86 8.69
C PHE A 70 1.70 -12.31 8.36
N TYR A 71 2.63 -12.50 7.43
CA TYR A 71 3.19 -13.82 7.16
C TYR A 71 3.84 -14.39 8.40
N LYS A 72 3.83 -15.74 8.51
CA LYS A 72 4.47 -16.46 9.61
C LYS A 72 5.99 -16.49 9.47
N GLY A 73 6.67 -16.45 10.62
CA GLY A 73 8.11 -16.59 10.68
C GLY A 73 8.86 -15.45 9.98
N SER A 74 9.98 -15.77 9.34
CA SER A 74 10.84 -14.76 8.71
C SER A 74 10.19 -14.02 7.54
N ALA A 75 9.28 -14.64 6.80
CA ALA A 75 8.54 -13.97 5.71
C ALA A 75 7.66 -12.82 6.21
N GLY A 76 7.28 -12.82 7.49
CA GLY A 76 6.53 -11.73 8.11
C GLY A 76 7.38 -10.52 8.52
N TYR A 77 8.68 -10.50 8.20
CA TYR A 77 9.60 -9.41 8.56
C TYR A 77 10.37 -8.94 7.35
N HIS A 78 10.35 -7.63 7.10
CA HIS A 78 11.13 -7.03 6.05
C HIS A 78 12.58 -6.83 6.50
N PRO A 79 13.58 -7.48 5.86
CA PRO A 79 14.95 -7.52 6.38
C PRO A 79 15.67 -6.17 6.34
N ALA A 80 15.32 -5.30 5.38
CA ALA A 80 15.97 -4.00 5.23
C ALA A 80 15.26 -2.87 5.99
N TRP A 81 13.92 -2.97 6.17
CA TRP A 81 13.13 -1.88 6.76
C TRP A 81 12.78 -2.08 8.23
N GLY A 82 13.05 -3.27 8.79
CA GLY A 82 12.69 -3.60 10.16
C GLY A 82 11.19 -3.46 10.42
N SER A 83 10.37 -3.91 9.48
CA SER A 83 8.91 -3.78 9.49
C SER A 83 8.24 -5.15 9.32
N ARG A 84 6.90 -5.19 9.43
CA ARG A 84 6.11 -6.40 9.25
C ARG A 84 5.50 -6.44 7.85
N CYS A 85 5.56 -7.59 7.19
CA CYS A 85 5.00 -7.81 5.85
C CYS A 85 3.62 -8.44 5.94
N PHE A 86 2.62 -7.81 5.33
CA PHE A 86 1.25 -8.30 5.28
C PHE A 86 1.13 -9.64 4.55
N ASP A 87 0.27 -10.52 5.07
CA ASP A 87 -0.08 -11.78 4.42
C ASP A 87 -1.27 -11.58 3.49
N TYR A 88 -0.99 -11.28 2.23
CA TYR A 88 -2.00 -11.03 1.20
C TYR A 88 -2.78 -12.30 0.80
N GLY A 89 -2.42 -13.48 1.33
CA GLY A 89 -3.19 -14.71 1.18
C GLY A 89 -4.37 -14.85 2.16
N LYS A 90 -4.56 -13.89 3.06
CA LYS A 90 -5.67 -13.88 4.03
C LYS A 90 -6.77 -12.94 3.61
N ASP A 91 -7.99 -13.46 3.50
CA ASP A 91 -9.17 -12.67 3.10
C ASP A 91 -9.40 -11.48 4.05
N GLU A 92 -9.18 -11.66 5.35
CA GLU A 92 -9.34 -10.61 6.37
C GLU A 92 -8.31 -9.48 6.19
N VAL A 93 -7.08 -9.82 5.79
CA VAL A 93 -6.04 -8.82 5.52
C VAL A 93 -6.36 -8.06 4.24
N ILE A 94 -6.78 -8.76 3.18
CA ILE A 94 -7.25 -8.12 1.95
C ILE A 94 -8.43 -7.18 2.26
N ASN A 95 -9.43 -7.64 3.00
CA ASN A 95 -10.57 -6.82 3.39
C ASN A 95 -10.15 -5.59 4.21
N PHE A 96 -9.20 -5.74 5.12
CA PHE A 96 -8.66 -4.62 5.90
C PHE A 96 -8.01 -3.56 5.00
N LEU A 97 -7.14 -3.97 4.08
CA LEU A 97 -6.42 -3.07 3.19
C LEU A 97 -7.35 -2.43 2.13
N LEU A 98 -8.30 -3.19 1.57
CA LEU A 98 -9.31 -2.65 0.65
C LEU A 98 -10.24 -1.65 1.36
N SER A 99 -10.67 -1.97 2.60
CA SER A 99 -11.47 -1.05 3.41
C SER A 99 -10.71 0.24 3.71
N ASN A 100 -9.40 0.18 3.84
CA ASN A 100 -8.55 1.36 4.02
C ASN A 100 -8.55 2.25 2.77
N CYS A 101 -8.41 1.70 1.58
CA CYS A 101 -8.55 2.47 0.33
C CYS A 101 -9.93 3.14 0.26
N LYS A 102 -11.01 2.38 0.51
CA LYS A 102 -12.38 2.91 0.51
C LYS A 102 -12.54 4.05 1.51
N TYR A 103 -12.07 3.87 2.76
CA TYR A 103 -12.15 4.86 3.82
C TYR A 103 -11.55 6.21 3.41
N TRP A 104 -10.35 6.21 2.86
CA TRP A 104 -9.68 7.45 2.46
C TRP A 104 -10.37 8.15 1.28
N LEU A 105 -10.93 7.39 0.34
CA LEU A 105 -11.70 7.98 -0.79
C LEU A 105 -13.02 8.57 -0.33
N GLU A 106 -13.78 7.85 0.52
CA GLU A 106 -15.14 8.26 0.90
C GLU A 106 -15.16 9.28 2.04
N GLU A 107 -14.29 9.09 3.07
CA GLU A 107 -14.29 9.95 4.25
C GLU A 107 -13.55 11.28 4.03
N TYR A 108 -12.47 11.26 3.23
CA TYR A 108 -11.63 12.44 2.99
C TYR A 108 -11.69 12.95 1.55
N HIS A 109 -12.46 12.30 0.69
CA HIS A 109 -12.65 12.68 -0.72
C HIS A 109 -11.35 12.76 -1.51
N LEU A 110 -10.35 11.96 -1.18
CA LEU A 110 -9.08 11.92 -1.90
C LEU A 110 -9.27 11.57 -3.37
N ASP A 111 -8.32 12.01 -4.21
CA ASP A 111 -8.36 11.82 -5.66
C ASP A 111 -7.53 10.62 -6.13
N GLY A 112 -7.00 9.85 -5.21
CA GLY A 112 -6.24 8.65 -5.53
C GLY A 112 -5.10 8.36 -4.55
N PHE A 113 -4.22 7.46 -4.97
CA PHE A 113 -3.13 6.95 -4.14
C PHE A 113 -1.83 6.75 -4.92
N ARG A 114 -0.72 6.99 -4.24
CA ARG A 114 0.56 6.39 -4.56
C ARG A 114 0.78 5.21 -3.61
N PHE A 115 0.90 4.02 -4.12
CA PHE A 115 1.24 2.82 -3.36
C PHE A 115 2.75 2.75 -3.17
N ASP A 116 3.17 2.88 -1.91
CA ASP A 116 4.57 2.85 -1.51
C ASP A 116 5.11 1.42 -1.48
N GLY A 117 6.35 1.24 -1.97
CA GLY A 117 7.08 -0.02 -1.84
C GLY A 117 6.48 -1.19 -2.60
N VAL A 118 5.86 -0.97 -3.77
CA VAL A 118 5.21 -2.04 -4.56
C VAL A 118 6.20 -3.14 -4.93
N THR A 119 7.45 -2.84 -5.27
CA THR A 119 8.47 -3.87 -5.51
C THR A 119 8.58 -4.84 -4.33
N SER A 120 8.55 -4.32 -3.10
CA SER A 120 8.63 -5.14 -1.89
C SER A 120 7.41 -6.05 -1.69
N MET A 121 6.24 -5.67 -2.24
CA MET A 121 5.05 -6.51 -2.22
C MET A 121 5.12 -7.63 -3.26
N LEU A 122 5.62 -7.30 -4.46
CA LEU A 122 5.60 -8.20 -5.62
C LEU A 122 6.52 -9.41 -5.47
N TYR A 123 7.59 -9.32 -4.68
CA TYR A 123 8.65 -10.34 -4.64
C TYR A 123 8.96 -10.80 -3.22
N TRP A 124 9.13 -12.11 -3.04
CA TRP A 124 9.49 -12.72 -1.75
C TRP A 124 10.84 -12.25 -1.20
N ASP A 125 11.77 -11.85 -2.07
CA ASP A 125 13.05 -11.24 -1.69
C ASP A 125 12.97 -9.72 -1.54
N HIS A 126 11.77 -9.16 -1.66
CA HIS A 126 11.47 -7.71 -1.59
C HIS A 126 12.24 -6.88 -2.65
N GLY A 127 12.71 -7.52 -3.72
CA GLY A 127 13.55 -6.88 -4.74
C GLY A 127 14.97 -6.56 -4.27
N LEU A 128 15.40 -7.10 -3.13
CA LEU A 128 16.71 -6.79 -2.55
C LEU A 128 17.86 -7.61 -3.15
N GLY A 129 17.56 -8.78 -3.70
CA GLY A 129 18.55 -9.72 -4.21
C GLY A 129 18.47 -9.96 -5.72
N THR A 130 17.42 -9.47 -6.36
CA THR A 130 17.15 -9.73 -7.77
C THR A 130 17.59 -8.56 -8.65
N ASP A 131 18.51 -8.82 -9.58
CA ASP A 131 18.80 -7.90 -10.68
C ASP A 131 17.84 -8.22 -11.85
N PHE A 132 16.84 -7.35 -12.05
CA PHE A 132 15.77 -7.50 -13.03
C PHE A 132 16.23 -7.29 -14.48
N GLY A 133 17.39 -7.82 -14.85
CA GLY A 133 17.98 -7.73 -16.18
C GLY A 133 17.39 -8.71 -17.21
N ASN A 134 16.49 -9.61 -16.80
CA ASN A 134 15.89 -10.63 -17.66
C ASN A 134 14.38 -10.71 -17.43
N TYR A 135 13.59 -10.83 -18.52
CA TYR A 135 12.14 -10.88 -18.47
C TYR A 135 11.58 -12.02 -17.59
N GLU A 136 12.23 -13.19 -17.57
CA GLU A 136 11.81 -14.33 -16.75
C GLU A 136 11.86 -14.05 -15.24
N LEU A 137 12.68 -13.09 -14.80
CA LEU A 137 12.81 -12.74 -13.37
C LEU A 137 11.58 -12.00 -12.82
N TYR A 138 10.78 -11.41 -13.69
CA TYR A 138 9.53 -10.75 -13.29
C TYR A 138 8.38 -11.70 -12.97
N PHE A 139 8.40 -12.94 -13.47
CA PHE A 139 7.24 -13.84 -13.47
C PHE A 139 7.56 -15.27 -13.01
N ASN A 140 8.64 -15.45 -12.25
CA ASN A 140 9.03 -16.75 -11.70
C ASN A 140 8.42 -16.98 -10.31
N SER A 141 8.80 -18.10 -9.67
CA SER A 141 8.35 -18.48 -8.33
C SER A 141 8.78 -17.50 -7.20
N GLY A 142 9.57 -16.48 -7.51
CA GLY A 142 9.92 -15.38 -6.59
C GLY A 142 8.82 -14.34 -6.43
N VAL A 143 7.78 -14.38 -7.28
CA VAL A 143 6.65 -13.45 -7.20
C VAL A 143 5.66 -13.89 -6.12
N ASP A 144 5.20 -12.93 -5.32
CA ASP A 144 4.04 -13.10 -4.44
C ASP A 144 2.75 -12.87 -5.25
N GLU A 145 2.17 -13.93 -5.75
CA GLU A 145 0.94 -13.88 -6.56
C GLU A 145 -0.26 -13.32 -5.77
N ASN A 146 -0.29 -13.50 -4.45
CA ASN A 146 -1.35 -12.95 -3.61
C ASN A 146 -1.26 -11.42 -3.52
N ALA A 147 -0.04 -10.89 -3.45
CA ALA A 147 0.19 -9.45 -3.48
C ALA A 147 -0.22 -8.85 -4.84
N VAL A 148 0.13 -9.51 -5.95
CA VAL A 148 -0.31 -9.10 -7.30
C VAL A 148 -1.84 -9.08 -7.39
N CYS A 149 -2.50 -10.14 -6.91
CA CYS A 149 -3.96 -10.22 -6.87
C CYS A 149 -4.57 -9.10 -6.02
N TYR A 150 -4.03 -8.86 -4.82
CA TYR A 150 -4.46 -7.76 -3.96
C TYR A 150 -4.36 -6.40 -4.66
N LEU A 151 -3.24 -6.10 -5.30
CA LEU A 151 -3.04 -4.83 -6.02
C LEU A 151 -4.05 -4.66 -7.17
N GLY A 152 -4.33 -5.72 -7.90
CA GLY A 152 -5.39 -5.71 -8.91
C GLY A 152 -6.78 -5.43 -8.32
N MET A 153 -7.12 -6.11 -7.22
CA MET A 153 -8.40 -5.85 -6.52
C MET A 153 -8.49 -4.43 -5.98
N ALA A 154 -7.38 -3.86 -5.47
CA ALA A 154 -7.33 -2.48 -5.00
C ALA A 154 -7.62 -1.50 -6.15
N ASN A 155 -6.98 -1.67 -7.31
CA ASN A 155 -7.25 -0.84 -8.49
C ASN A 155 -8.71 -0.95 -8.97
N ILE A 156 -9.28 -2.16 -9.03
CA ILE A 156 -10.70 -2.37 -9.39
C ILE A 156 -11.60 -1.62 -8.40
N LEU A 157 -11.38 -1.77 -7.09
CA LEU A 157 -12.19 -1.12 -6.06
C LEU A 157 -12.09 0.40 -6.18
N ILE A 158 -10.89 0.94 -6.25
CA ILE A 158 -10.63 2.40 -6.31
C ILE A 158 -11.34 3.01 -7.52
N HIS A 159 -11.16 2.46 -8.72
CA HIS A 159 -11.79 2.98 -9.93
C HIS A 159 -13.31 2.72 -9.98
N SER A 160 -13.82 1.68 -9.30
CA SER A 160 -15.26 1.47 -9.17
C SER A 160 -15.93 2.50 -8.26
N LEU A 161 -15.25 2.93 -7.19
CA LEU A 161 -15.73 3.95 -6.27
C LEU A 161 -15.57 5.36 -6.84
N LYS A 162 -14.45 5.63 -7.50
CA LYS A 162 -14.13 6.93 -8.09
C LYS A 162 -13.43 6.71 -9.44
N PRO A 163 -14.18 6.70 -10.56
CA PRO A 163 -13.60 6.44 -11.90
C PRO A 163 -12.51 7.41 -12.33
N THR A 164 -12.41 8.56 -11.70
CA THR A 164 -11.39 9.58 -11.97
C THR A 164 -10.21 9.52 -10.99
N ALA A 165 -10.20 8.57 -10.07
CA ALA A 165 -9.11 8.41 -9.14
C ALA A 165 -7.82 8.05 -9.88
N LEU A 166 -6.68 8.49 -9.31
CA LEU A 166 -5.35 8.15 -9.79
C LEU A 166 -4.74 7.06 -8.91
N THR A 167 -4.18 6.03 -9.53
CA THR A 167 -3.39 5.01 -8.85
C THR A 167 -1.97 4.94 -9.43
N ILE A 168 -0.98 5.08 -8.55
CA ILE A 168 0.43 5.14 -8.91
C ILE A 168 1.17 4.04 -8.14
N ALA A 169 1.86 3.14 -8.84
CA ALA A 169 2.74 2.17 -8.20
C ALA A 169 4.16 2.74 -8.06
N GLU A 170 4.68 2.82 -6.85
CA GLU A 170 6.11 3.03 -6.66
C GLU A 170 6.81 1.68 -6.79
N ASP A 171 7.47 1.49 -7.93
CA ASP A 171 8.13 0.23 -8.29
C ASP A 171 9.45 0.47 -8.98
N VAL A 172 10.53 -0.03 -8.40
CA VAL A 172 11.88 0.04 -8.95
C VAL A 172 12.27 -1.22 -9.74
N SER A 173 11.49 -2.30 -9.67
CA SER A 173 11.79 -3.53 -10.40
C SER A 173 11.59 -3.37 -11.92
N GLY A 174 10.61 -2.61 -12.32
CA GLY A 174 10.21 -2.47 -13.71
C GLY A 174 9.27 -3.58 -14.18
N MET A 175 8.52 -4.22 -13.27
CA MET A 175 7.59 -5.29 -13.62
C MET A 175 6.67 -4.87 -14.78
N ALA A 176 6.71 -5.63 -15.86
CA ALA A 176 5.87 -5.40 -17.01
C ALA A 176 4.39 -5.61 -16.65
N GLY A 177 3.53 -4.72 -17.14
CA GLY A 177 2.09 -4.83 -16.94
C GLY A 177 1.54 -4.14 -15.68
N LEU A 178 2.37 -3.58 -14.77
CA LEU A 178 1.84 -2.87 -13.61
C LEU A 178 0.87 -1.75 -14.00
N ALA A 179 1.26 -0.92 -14.97
CA ALA A 179 0.44 0.18 -15.47
C ALA A 179 -0.31 -0.18 -16.77
N ALA A 180 -0.62 -1.44 -16.98
CA ALA A 180 -1.51 -1.90 -18.03
C ALA A 180 -2.89 -2.21 -17.47
N THR A 181 -3.93 -2.05 -18.28
CA THR A 181 -5.31 -2.35 -17.85
C THR A 181 -5.50 -3.83 -17.54
N MET A 182 -6.48 -4.14 -16.70
CA MET A 182 -6.83 -5.52 -16.35
C MET A 182 -7.24 -6.33 -17.60
N GLU A 183 -7.93 -5.70 -18.56
CA GLU A 183 -8.34 -6.34 -19.82
C GLU A 183 -7.12 -6.70 -20.68
N ALA A 184 -6.03 -5.98 -20.56
CA ALA A 184 -4.77 -6.28 -21.24
C ALA A 184 -3.88 -7.27 -20.44
N GLY A 185 -4.39 -7.81 -19.32
CA GLY A 185 -3.65 -8.70 -18.44
C GLY A 185 -2.70 -8.00 -17.48
N GLY A 186 -2.90 -6.71 -17.26
CA GLY A 186 -2.12 -5.90 -16.32
C GLY A 186 -2.69 -5.89 -14.90
N VAL A 187 -2.05 -5.12 -14.02
CA VAL A 187 -2.45 -4.94 -12.59
C VAL A 187 -3.41 -3.76 -12.42
N GLY A 188 -3.52 -2.89 -13.42
CA GLY A 188 -4.53 -1.82 -13.47
C GLY A 188 -4.12 -0.49 -12.85
N PHE A 189 -2.86 -0.27 -12.51
CA PHE A 189 -2.39 1.06 -12.13
C PHE A 189 -2.43 2.02 -13.31
N ASP A 190 -2.71 3.30 -13.05
CA ASP A 190 -2.64 4.34 -14.08
C ASP A 190 -1.19 4.71 -14.41
N TYR A 191 -0.34 4.73 -13.40
CA TYR A 191 1.07 5.10 -13.54
C TYR A 191 1.98 4.21 -12.70
N ARG A 192 3.22 4.13 -13.13
CA ARG A 192 4.36 3.60 -12.38
C ARG A 192 5.42 4.70 -12.25
N MET A 193 5.99 4.80 -11.05
CA MET A 193 7.15 5.65 -10.78
C MET A 193 8.24 4.84 -10.06
N ALA A 194 9.51 5.26 -10.23
CA ALA A 194 10.69 4.70 -9.56
C ALA A 194 11.30 5.73 -8.62
#